data_6f5fc6f304a86bc88e5efe4a669bb749
#
_entry.id   6f5fc6f304a86bc88e5efe4a669bb749
#
_cell.length_a   1.000
_cell.length_b   1.000
_cell.length_c   1.000
_cell.angle_alpha   90.00
_cell.angle_beta   90.00
_cell.angle_gamma   90.00
#
_symmetry.space_group_name_H-M   'P 1'
#
loop_
_entity.id
_entity.type
_entity.pdbx_description
1 polymer ?
#
loop_
_entity_poly.entity_id
_entity_poly.type
_entity_poly.pdbx_seq_one_letter_code
_entity_poly.pdbx_strand_id
1 'polypeptide(L)'
;MFKIFRNNCCGLDVHKTWIYSCIGITDPNGRTEYKQARFSSFSKGLRELAAWLAKYSCTEVCMESTGKYWIPVFNILEKSCFVTLAHPKYTKPQKGNKTDRKDAKWICDLYILDMIKPSFI
;
A
#
# COMPACT_ATOMS: atom_id res chain seq x y z
N MET A 1 4.41 22.18 -8.27
CA MET A 1 4.96 20.80 -8.39
C MET A 1 4.99 20.16 -7.03
N PHE A 2 4.50 18.92 -6.94
CA PHE A 2 4.51 18.18 -5.69
C PHE A 2 5.89 17.58 -5.43
N LYS A 3 6.31 17.66 -4.18
CA LYS A 3 7.56 17.04 -3.75
C LYS A 3 7.35 15.54 -3.55
N ILE A 4 8.31 14.74 -3.99
CA ILE A 4 8.30 13.30 -3.77
C ILE A 4 8.95 13.03 -2.41
N PHE A 5 8.18 12.51 -1.48
CA PHE A 5 8.66 12.18 -0.13
C PHE A 5 9.17 10.74 -0.04
N ARG A 6 8.58 9.84 -0.83
CA ARG A 6 9.01 8.44 -0.84
C ARG A 6 9.23 8.01 -2.28
N ASN A 7 10.44 7.56 -2.59
CA ASN A 7 10.75 7.14 -3.94
C ASN A 7 10.58 5.64 -4.16
N ASN A 8 10.25 4.89 -3.11
CA ASN A 8 9.97 3.46 -3.20
C ASN A 8 9.02 3.10 -2.06
N CYS A 9 7.75 2.95 -2.37
CA CYS A 9 6.75 2.63 -1.35
C CYS A 9 5.59 1.86 -1.96
N CYS A 10 4.75 1.31 -1.09
CA CYS A 10 3.65 0.45 -1.51
C CYS A 10 2.33 0.88 -0.87
N GLY A 11 1.28 0.88 -1.67
CA GLY A 11 -0.09 1.00 -1.18
C GLY A 11 -0.78 -0.36 -1.20
N LEU A 12 -1.50 -0.66 -0.13
CA LEU A 12 -2.26 -1.90 0.00
C LEU A 12 -3.73 -1.57 0.26
N ASP A 13 -4.60 -2.24 -0.48
CA ASP A 13 -6.03 -2.23 -0.24
C ASP A 13 -6.40 -3.61 0.29
N VAL A 14 -6.67 -3.68 1.61
CA VAL A 14 -6.82 -4.94 2.33
C VAL A 14 -8.30 -5.29 2.48
N HIS A 15 -8.68 -6.45 1.96
CA HIS A 15 -10.03 -7.00 2.09
C HIS A 15 -9.99 -8.30 2.87
N LYS A 16 -11.16 -8.87 3.10
CA LYS A 16 -11.28 -10.09 3.89
C LYS A 16 -10.42 -11.24 3.35
N THR A 17 -10.45 -11.45 2.03
CA THR A 17 -9.76 -12.60 1.43
C THR A 17 -8.64 -12.21 0.47
N TRP A 18 -8.57 -10.95 0.06
CA TRP A 18 -7.59 -10.48 -0.92
C TRP A 18 -6.95 -9.18 -0.51
N ILE A 19 -5.71 -9.00 -0.96
CA ILE A 19 -4.97 -7.76 -0.80
C ILE A 19 -4.53 -7.32 -2.19
N TYR A 20 -4.96 -6.12 -2.59
CA TYR A 20 -4.48 -5.50 -3.82
C TYR A 20 -3.31 -4.59 -3.48
N SER A 21 -2.24 -4.66 -4.26
CA SER A 21 -0.96 -4.05 -3.93
C SER A 21 -0.42 -3.26 -5.10
N CYS A 22 0.18 -2.11 -4.80
CA CYS A 22 0.83 -1.29 -5.82
C CYS A 22 2.11 -0.70 -5.24
N ILE A 23 3.27 -1.10 -5.79
CA ILE A 23 4.55 -0.47 -5.47
C ILE A 23 4.78 0.66 -6.48
N GLY A 24 5.13 1.85 -5.99
CA GLY A 24 5.55 2.96 -6.82
C GLY A 24 7.02 3.24 -6.60
N ILE A 25 7.79 3.23 -7.68
CA ILE A 25 9.21 3.52 -7.65
C ILE A 25 9.46 4.75 -8.51
N THR A 26 9.93 5.82 -7.89
CA THR A 26 10.13 7.11 -8.56
C THR A 26 11.63 7.32 -8.80
N ASP A 27 11.99 7.57 -10.06
CA ASP A 27 13.39 7.81 -10.43
C ASP A 27 13.81 9.26 -10.14
N PRO A 28 15.10 9.57 -10.28
CA PRO A 28 15.57 10.94 -10.01
C PRO A 28 14.96 12.00 -10.91
N ASN A 29 14.39 11.62 -12.04
CA ASN A 29 13.71 12.55 -12.95
C ASN A 29 12.25 12.78 -12.56
N GLY A 30 11.78 12.15 -11.50
CA GLY A 30 10.40 12.31 -11.03
C GLY A 30 9.39 11.40 -11.71
N ARG A 31 9.85 10.42 -12.50
CA ARG A 31 8.97 9.48 -13.18
C ARG A 31 8.74 8.26 -12.30
N THR A 32 7.48 7.89 -12.10
CA THR A 32 7.10 6.77 -11.25
C THR A 32 6.72 5.56 -12.09
N GLU A 33 7.34 4.43 -11.78
CA GLU A 33 6.97 3.13 -12.33
C GLU A 33 6.17 2.38 -11.28
N TYR A 34 5.08 1.73 -11.70
CA TYR A 34 4.20 1.00 -10.80
C TYR A 34 4.30 -0.49 -11.02
N LYS A 35 4.33 -1.25 -9.93
CA LYS A 35 4.24 -2.71 -9.93
C LYS A 35 2.99 -3.08 -9.18
N GLN A 36 2.06 -3.76 -9.80
CA GLN A 36 0.80 -4.13 -9.18
C GLN A 36 0.65 -5.64 -9.08
N ALA A 37 0.08 -6.09 -7.97
CA ALA A 37 -0.14 -7.52 -7.74
C ALA A 37 -1.28 -7.70 -6.76
N ARG A 38 -1.85 -8.89 -6.74
CA ARG A 38 -2.91 -9.29 -5.82
C ARG A 38 -2.45 -10.53 -5.07
N PHE A 39 -2.69 -10.52 -3.76
CA PHE A 39 -2.31 -11.64 -2.90
C PHE A 39 -3.51 -12.10 -2.09
N SER A 40 -3.50 -13.36 -1.69
CA SER A 40 -4.46 -13.87 -0.72
C SER A 40 -4.13 -13.28 0.66
N SER A 41 -5.17 -13.04 1.47
CA SER A 41 -4.99 -12.56 2.84
C SER A 41 -4.65 -13.69 3.83
N PHE A 42 -4.59 -14.92 3.36
CA PHE A 42 -4.20 -16.06 4.20
C PHE A 42 -2.68 -16.14 4.33
N SER A 43 -2.20 -16.98 5.24
CA SER A 43 -0.77 -17.02 5.61
C SER A 43 0.17 -17.16 4.42
N LYS A 44 -0.16 -18.03 3.46
CA LYS A 44 0.67 -18.21 2.26
C LYS A 44 0.74 -16.93 1.45
N GLY A 45 -0.41 -16.27 1.23
CA GLY A 45 -0.46 -15.02 0.47
C GLY A 45 0.30 -13.90 1.15
N LEU A 46 0.24 -13.83 2.48
CA LEU A 46 0.97 -12.82 3.24
C LEU A 46 2.48 -13.01 3.13
N ARG A 47 2.93 -14.25 3.13
CA ARG A 47 4.36 -14.55 2.91
C ARG A 47 4.79 -14.19 1.50
N GLU A 48 3.92 -14.44 0.52
CA GLU A 48 4.18 -14.07 -0.88
C GLU A 48 4.26 -12.55 -1.03
N LEU A 49 3.38 -11.82 -0.36
CA LEU A 49 3.41 -10.36 -0.35
C LEU A 49 4.72 -9.86 0.24
N ALA A 50 5.14 -10.40 1.38
CA ALA A 50 6.39 -9.99 2.01
C ALA A 50 7.60 -10.26 1.09
N ALA A 51 7.62 -11.41 0.43
CA ALA A 51 8.69 -11.75 -0.52
C ALA A 51 8.70 -10.81 -1.73
N TRP A 52 7.53 -10.46 -2.22
CA TRP A 52 7.40 -9.54 -3.36
C TRP A 52 7.91 -8.13 -3.00
N LEU A 53 7.58 -7.66 -1.82
CA LEU A 53 8.09 -6.37 -1.34
C LEU A 53 9.62 -6.40 -1.22
N ALA A 54 10.15 -7.49 -0.67
CA ALA A 54 11.61 -7.65 -0.54
C ALA A 54 12.30 -7.69 -1.90
N LYS A 55 11.68 -8.31 -2.89
CA LYS A 55 12.21 -8.37 -4.26
C LYS A 55 12.46 -6.98 -4.83
N TYR A 56 11.61 -6.02 -4.52
CA TYR A 56 11.73 -4.64 -5.01
C TYR A 56 12.35 -3.71 -3.98
N SER A 57 12.91 -4.24 -2.91
CA SER A 57 13.52 -3.47 -1.82
C SER A 57 12.55 -2.43 -1.23
N CYS A 58 11.26 -2.77 -1.22
CA CYS A 58 10.22 -1.88 -0.74
C CYS A 58 10.03 -2.12 0.76
N THR A 59 10.36 -1.11 1.57
CA THR A 59 10.30 -1.21 3.03
C THR A 59 9.29 -0.25 3.66
N GLU A 60 8.62 0.58 2.88
CA GLU A 60 7.60 1.48 3.39
C GLU A 60 6.26 1.15 2.77
N VAL A 61 5.28 0.85 3.60
CA VAL A 61 3.98 0.35 3.18
C VAL A 61 2.88 1.15 3.86
N CYS A 62 1.91 1.58 3.08
CA CYS A 62 0.69 2.20 3.58
C CYS A 62 -0.48 1.31 3.22
N MET A 63 -1.32 0.98 4.20
CA MET A 63 -2.48 0.14 3.93
C MET A 63 -3.77 0.77 4.43
N GLU A 64 -4.84 0.48 3.70
CA GLU A 64 -6.21 0.75 4.11
C GLU A 64 -6.93 -0.58 4.19
N SER A 65 -7.83 -0.71 5.16
CA SER A 65 -8.51 -1.97 5.40
C SER A 65 -9.98 -1.75 5.73
N THR A 66 -10.82 -2.66 5.26
CA THR A 66 -12.17 -2.79 5.81
C THR A 66 -12.05 -3.53 7.13
N GLY A 67 -12.67 -2.97 8.19
CA GLY A 67 -12.67 -3.61 9.50
C GLY A 67 -11.25 -3.89 9.99
N LYS A 68 -11.08 -5.06 10.58
CA LYS A 68 -9.85 -5.46 11.24
C LYS A 68 -8.95 -6.37 10.39
N TYR A 69 -9.22 -6.48 9.11
CA TYR A 69 -8.46 -7.40 8.24
C TYR A 69 -7.00 -6.97 8.07
N TRP A 70 -6.65 -5.74 8.44
CA TRP A 70 -5.28 -5.25 8.39
C TRP A 70 -4.38 -5.91 9.43
N ILE A 71 -4.94 -6.46 10.52
CA ILE A 71 -4.14 -6.94 11.66
C ILE A 71 -3.16 -8.05 11.28
N PRO A 72 -3.58 -9.14 10.62
CA PRO A 72 -2.61 -10.17 10.20
C PRO A 72 -1.57 -9.65 9.22
N VAL A 73 -1.97 -8.73 8.35
CA VAL A 73 -1.06 -8.12 7.38
C VAL A 73 0.01 -7.32 8.11
N PHE A 74 -0.41 -6.49 9.05
CA PHE A 74 0.50 -5.70 9.86
C PHE A 74 1.49 -6.59 10.60
N ASN A 75 0.99 -7.65 11.23
CA ASN A 75 1.82 -8.56 12.03
C ASN A 75 2.93 -9.23 11.22
N ILE A 76 2.67 -9.50 9.95
CA ILE A 76 3.68 -10.07 9.05
C ILE A 76 4.63 -8.99 8.56
N LEU A 77 4.11 -7.87 8.10
CA LEU A 77 4.92 -6.86 7.42
C LEU A 77 5.77 -6.02 8.35
N GLU A 78 5.34 -5.83 9.62
CA GLU A 78 6.12 -4.99 10.53
C GLU A 78 7.52 -5.55 10.80
N LYS A 79 7.74 -6.83 10.53
CA LYS A 79 9.04 -7.46 10.73
C LYS A 79 10.10 -6.93 9.77
N SER A 80 9.69 -6.44 8.62
CA SER A 80 10.63 -6.00 7.57
C SER A 80 10.27 -4.65 6.96
N CYS A 81 9.12 -4.08 7.31
CA CYS A 81 8.64 -2.83 6.71
C CYS A 81 8.17 -1.86 7.78
N PHE A 82 8.28 -0.58 7.47
CA PHE A 82 7.57 0.45 8.20
C PHE A 82 6.15 0.53 7.64
N VAL A 83 5.15 0.24 8.47
CA VAL A 83 3.76 0.14 8.03
C VAL A 83 2.93 1.29 8.58
N THR A 84 2.26 1.99 7.70
CA THR A 84 1.30 3.05 8.05
C THR A 84 -0.11 2.54 7.77
N LEU A 85 -0.99 2.65 8.75
CA LEU A 85 -2.42 2.36 8.54
C LEU A 85 -3.11 3.68 8.21
N ALA A 86 -3.66 3.77 7.01
CA ALA A 86 -4.34 4.97 6.56
C ALA A 86 -5.77 5.04 7.12
N HIS A 87 -6.21 6.25 7.43
CA HIS A 87 -7.58 6.46 7.86
C HIS A 87 -8.47 6.42 6.61
N PRO A 88 -9.46 5.50 6.52
CA PRO A 88 -10.24 5.31 5.28
C PRO A 88 -10.95 6.58 4.80
N LYS A 89 -11.38 7.40 5.73
CA LYS A 89 -12.10 8.64 5.42
C LYS A 89 -11.29 9.58 4.52
N TYR A 90 -9.96 9.52 4.61
CA TYR A 90 -9.08 10.46 3.92
C TYR A 90 -8.39 9.86 2.70
N THR A 91 -8.67 8.60 2.37
CA THR A 91 -8.03 7.94 1.22
C THR A 91 -8.99 7.68 0.07
N LYS A 92 -10.30 7.83 0.27
CA LYS A 92 -11.27 7.50 -0.77
C LYS A 92 -11.24 8.51 -1.91
N PRO A 93 -11.22 8.06 -3.17
CA PRO A 93 -11.44 8.95 -4.30
C PRO A 93 -12.83 9.57 -4.20
N GLN A 94 -12.97 10.79 -4.70
CA GLN A 94 -14.22 11.52 -4.53
C GLN A 94 -15.37 10.94 -5.35
N LYS A 95 -15.11 10.45 -6.54
CA LYS A 95 -16.18 9.98 -7.43
C LYS A 95 -15.67 8.94 -8.39
N GLY A 96 -16.62 8.21 -8.94
CA GLY A 96 -16.40 7.31 -10.06
C GLY A 96 -16.37 5.86 -9.65
N ASN A 97 -16.31 5.03 -10.65
CA ASN A 97 -16.15 3.61 -10.45
C ASN A 97 -14.71 3.33 -10.06
N LYS A 98 -14.53 2.88 -8.85
CA LYS A 98 -13.21 2.48 -8.43
C LYS A 98 -13.15 0.97 -8.38
N THR A 99 -11.98 0.45 -8.70
CA THR A 99 -11.67 -0.96 -8.52
C THR A 99 -10.65 -1.07 -7.41
N ASP A 100 -10.53 -2.25 -6.83
CA ASP A 100 -9.56 -2.49 -5.76
C ASP A 100 -8.13 -2.19 -6.22
N ARG A 101 -7.84 -2.46 -7.49
CA ARG A 101 -6.54 -2.16 -8.07
C ARG A 101 -6.28 -0.66 -8.11
N LYS A 102 -7.30 0.12 -8.47
CA LYS A 102 -7.20 1.59 -8.46
C LYS A 102 -7.03 2.12 -7.06
N ASP A 103 -7.67 1.49 -6.08
CA ASP A 103 -7.54 1.91 -4.68
C ASP A 103 -6.11 1.74 -4.19
N ALA A 104 -5.47 0.62 -4.49
CA ALA A 104 -4.08 0.39 -4.10
C ALA A 104 -3.14 1.43 -4.73
N LYS A 105 -3.33 1.73 -6.01
CA LYS A 105 -2.54 2.75 -6.69
C LYS A 105 -2.79 4.13 -6.09
N TRP A 106 -4.03 4.46 -5.80
CA TRP A 106 -4.39 5.73 -5.17
C TRP A 106 -3.71 5.89 -3.82
N ILE A 107 -3.73 4.86 -3.00
CA ILE A 107 -3.06 4.86 -1.69
C ILE A 107 -1.56 5.04 -1.88
N CYS A 108 -0.97 4.34 -2.85
CA CYS A 108 0.45 4.48 -3.17
C CYS A 108 0.80 5.92 -3.57
N ASP A 109 0.00 6.52 -4.45
CA ASP A 109 0.23 7.89 -4.90
C ASP A 109 0.18 8.89 -3.75
N LEU A 110 -0.79 8.75 -2.86
CA LEU A 110 -0.89 9.61 -1.69
C LEU A 110 0.30 9.43 -0.76
N TYR A 111 0.79 8.21 -0.62
CA TYR A 111 1.93 7.91 0.25
C TYR A 111 3.23 8.46 -0.33
N ILE A 112 3.40 8.39 -1.65
CA ILE A 112 4.55 9.03 -2.33
C ILE A 112 4.61 10.52 -1.99
N LEU A 113 3.46 11.17 -1.97
CA LEU A 113 3.36 12.62 -1.74
C LEU A 113 3.22 13.00 -0.27
N ASP A 114 3.24 12.02 0.63
CA ASP A 114 3.06 12.20 2.07
C ASP A 114 1.72 12.87 2.42
N MET A 115 0.67 12.45 1.72
CA MET A 115 -0.68 12.98 1.89
C MET A 115 -1.60 11.99 2.60
N ILE A 116 -1.04 11.08 3.38
CA ILE A 116 -1.80 10.09 4.14
C ILE A 116 -2.07 10.63 5.54
N LYS A 117 -3.31 10.45 5.99
CA LYS A 117 -3.70 10.71 7.38
C LYS A 117 -3.63 9.38 8.12
N PRO A 118 -2.65 9.18 9.00
CA PRO A 118 -2.50 7.90 9.70
C PRO A 118 -3.59 7.67 10.73
N SER A 119 -3.95 6.41 10.92
CA SER A 119 -4.72 5.96 12.08
C SER A 119 -3.76 5.43 13.14
N PHE A 120 -4.21 5.40 14.37
CA PHE A 120 -3.46 4.74 15.45
C PHE A 120 -3.55 3.24 15.30
N ILE A 121 -2.44 2.59 15.56
CA ILE A 121 -2.37 1.15 15.59
C ILE A 121 -2.26 0.68 17.03
#